data_b4701e1c77d7676495bdd10dce588c7b
#
_entry.id   b4701e1c77d7676495bdd10dce588c7b
#
_cell.length_a   1.000
_cell.length_b   1.000
_cell.length_c   1.000
_cell.angle_alpha   90.00
_cell.angle_beta   90.00
_cell.angle_gamma   90.00
#
_symmetry.space_group_name_H-M   'P 1'
#
loop_
_entity.id
_entity.type
_entity.pdbx_description
1 polymer ?
#
loop_
_entity_poly.entity_id
_entity_poly.type
_entity_poly.pdbx_seq_one_letter_code
_entity_poly.pdbx_strand_id
1 'polypeptide(L)'
;MQIKRLVIENFKSIERIELIEPNPFTVFVGPNGSGKSTIFEALEFVNLNGLFGRDLALSFVRGLDTIRRRQATESSYRMEIQLEHNSVTVDPSLITDPRIPTDFLQDSDAVVARDEVNSFLLKFTRLFIGNDSLIKLNFTDDLRLTISASNLEAVLKRLLNDPIVNEEIHEWLTLFIPGFKKIEVVSGAFDSKDTLLVYEQTVEKPFTKDLISDGTYNIIALLTAVYQSEEPQFLCIEEPENGLHPQVLMSLIEFFRTMCAEKGHYIWLNTHSEAVVRKLTTDELILVNKVNGTTQAKQIKGKAIYDIPTDEAWLTGTLGGGLPW
;
A
#
# COMPACT_ATOMS: atom_id res chain seq x y z
N MET A 1 -2.50 -12.63 11.17
CA MET A 1 -2.11 -13.37 9.95
C MET A 1 -0.72 -12.93 9.55
N GLN A 2 0.20 -13.84 9.20
CA GLN A 2 1.59 -13.50 8.88
C GLN A 2 1.95 -14.06 7.49
N ILE A 3 2.51 -13.20 6.62
CA ILE A 3 3.05 -13.63 5.33
C ILE A 3 4.39 -14.33 5.59
N LYS A 4 4.48 -15.63 5.27
CA LYS A 4 5.72 -16.40 5.37
C LYS A 4 6.57 -16.28 4.11
N ARG A 5 5.92 -16.20 2.96
CA ARG A 5 6.61 -16.13 1.67
C ARG A 5 5.74 -15.40 0.65
N LEU A 6 6.35 -14.53 -0.13
CA LEU A 6 5.74 -13.89 -1.29
C LEU A 6 6.68 -14.06 -2.48
N VAL A 7 6.17 -14.59 -3.58
CA VAL A 7 6.91 -14.73 -4.84
C VAL A 7 6.15 -14.01 -5.95
N ILE A 8 6.85 -13.23 -6.76
CA ILE A 8 6.33 -12.58 -7.96
C ILE A 8 7.24 -12.98 -9.12
N GLU A 9 6.68 -13.55 -10.18
CA GLU A 9 7.42 -14.01 -11.36
C GLU A 9 6.82 -13.46 -12.65
N ASN A 10 7.69 -13.10 -13.59
CA ASN A 10 7.37 -12.68 -14.95
C ASN A 10 6.35 -11.52 -15.08
N PHE A 11 6.41 -10.56 -14.13
CA PHE A 11 5.54 -9.40 -14.14
C PHE A 11 6.30 -8.13 -14.53
N LYS A 12 5.97 -7.51 -15.65
CA LYS A 12 6.62 -6.28 -16.17
C LYS A 12 8.15 -6.39 -16.22
N SER A 13 8.85 -5.65 -15.34
CA SER A 13 10.31 -5.70 -15.19
C SER A 13 10.80 -6.77 -14.20
N ILE A 14 9.89 -7.44 -13.51
CA ILE A 14 10.24 -8.48 -12.53
C ILE A 14 10.39 -9.81 -13.25
N GLU A 15 11.56 -10.44 -13.13
CA GLU A 15 11.78 -11.83 -13.51
C GLU A 15 11.35 -12.77 -12.40
N ARG A 16 11.95 -12.59 -11.21
CA ARG A 16 11.58 -13.26 -9.98
C ARG A 16 11.98 -12.40 -8.79
N ILE A 17 11.03 -12.16 -7.92
CA ILE A 17 11.24 -11.60 -6.59
C ILE A 17 10.69 -12.60 -5.58
N GLU A 18 11.44 -12.85 -4.53
CA GLU A 18 11.04 -13.70 -3.41
C GLU A 18 11.32 -12.98 -2.10
N LEU A 19 10.28 -12.81 -1.30
CA LEU A 19 10.35 -12.22 0.03
C LEU A 19 10.00 -13.29 1.06
N ILE A 20 10.88 -13.48 2.03
CA ILE A 20 10.73 -14.47 3.10
C ILE A 20 10.41 -13.74 4.40
N GLU A 21 9.28 -14.08 5.01
CA GLU A 21 8.79 -13.47 6.25
C GLU A 21 8.96 -11.95 6.25
N PRO A 22 8.37 -11.24 5.25
CA PRO A 22 8.48 -9.79 5.21
C PRO A 22 7.81 -9.18 6.45
N ASN A 23 8.42 -8.11 6.98
CA ASN A 23 7.87 -7.42 8.12
C ASN A 23 6.48 -6.83 7.78
N PRO A 24 5.50 -6.86 8.69
CA PRO A 24 4.23 -6.17 8.47
C PRO A 24 4.39 -4.69 8.09
N PHE A 25 5.33 -3.99 8.72
CA PHE A 25 5.76 -2.68 8.27
C PHE A 25 7.04 -2.82 7.43
N THR A 26 6.93 -2.63 6.12
CA THR A 26 8.05 -2.80 5.18
C THR A 26 8.17 -1.60 4.26
N VAL A 27 9.41 -1.18 3.99
CA VAL A 27 9.71 -0.05 3.11
C VAL A 27 10.63 -0.47 1.98
N PHE A 28 10.16 -0.28 0.75
CA PHE A 28 10.92 -0.51 -0.48
C PHE A 28 11.66 0.76 -0.87
N VAL A 29 12.97 0.70 -0.92
CA VAL A 29 13.83 1.84 -1.27
C VAL A 29 14.68 1.54 -2.48
N GLY A 30 14.95 2.56 -3.27
CA GLY A 30 15.78 2.44 -4.47
C GLY A 30 15.59 3.64 -5.40
N PRO A 31 16.43 3.77 -6.42
CA PRO A 31 16.35 4.88 -7.36
C PRO A 31 15.04 4.87 -8.18
N ASN A 32 14.73 6.02 -8.80
CA ASN A 32 13.60 6.12 -9.70
C ASN A 32 13.76 5.14 -10.86
N GLY A 33 12.65 4.49 -11.23
CA GLY A 33 12.66 3.48 -12.30
C GLY A 33 13.25 2.12 -11.91
N SER A 34 13.60 1.88 -10.63
CA SER A 34 14.09 0.58 -10.16
C SER A 34 13.00 -0.51 -10.14
N GLY A 35 11.72 -0.13 -10.15
CA GLY A 35 10.60 -1.07 -10.17
C GLY A 35 9.90 -1.25 -8.82
N LYS A 36 10.07 -0.32 -7.86
CA LYS A 36 9.34 -0.32 -6.58
C LYS A 36 7.84 -0.39 -6.80
N SER A 37 7.28 0.54 -7.58
CA SER A 37 5.85 0.56 -7.91
C SER A 37 5.40 -0.70 -8.65
N THR A 38 6.28 -1.35 -9.41
CA THR A 38 5.94 -2.59 -10.13
C THR A 38 5.61 -3.74 -9.19
N ILE A 39 6.22 -3.78 -8.00
CA ILE A 39 5.89 -4.76 -6.96
C ILE A 39 4.46 -4.52 -6.44
N PHE A 40 4.10 -3.27 -6.17
CA PHE A 40 2.75 -2.89 -5.72
C PHE A 40 1.69 -3.09 -6.81
N GLU A 41 2.05 -2.84 -8.06
CA GLU A 41 1.19 -3.11 -9.21
C GLU A 41 0.90 -4.61 -9.41
N ALA A 42 1.87 -5.47 -9.09
CA ALA A 42 1.64 -6.91 -9.12
C ALA A 42 0.62 -7.35 -8.07
N LEU A 43 0.75 -6.83 -6.83
CA LEU A 43 -0.21 -7.07 -5.75
C LEU A 43 -1.61 -6.52 -6.09
N GLU A 44 -1.67 -5.29 -6.62
CA GLU A 44 -2.92 -4.67 -7.09
C GLU A 44 -3.59 -5.52 -8.17
N PHE A 45 -2.82 -6.03 -9.13
CA PHE A 45 -3.36 -6.86 -10.19
C PHE A 45 -4.00 -8.15 -9.68
N VAL A 46 -3.37 -8.79 -8.68
CA VAL A 46 -3.95 -9.99 -8.05
C VAL A 46 -5.24 -9.65 -7.30
N ASN A 47 -5.27 -8.52 -6.58
CA ASN A 47 -6.49 -8.05 -5.92
C ASN A 47 -7.61 -7.79 -6.93
N LEU A 48 -7.33 -7.07 -8.02
CA LEU A 48 -8.31 -6.81 -9.08
C LEU A 48 -8.81 -8.10 -9.73
N ASN A 49 -7.92 -9.07 -9.95
CA ASN A 49 -8.26 -10.38 -10.49
C ASN A 49 -9.19 -11.17 -9.54
N GLY A 50 -8.93 -11.11 -8.24
CA GLY A 50 -9.78 -11.73 -7.22
C GLY A 50 -11.17 -11.09 -7.12
N LEU A 51 -11.25 -9.76 -7.24
CA LEU A 51 -12.51 -9.00 -7.13
C LEU A 51 -13.38 -9.11 -8.39
N PHE A 52 -12.78 -9.02 -9.58
CA PHE A 52 -13.51 -8.79 -10.84
C PHE A 52 -13.32 -9.89 -11.87
N GLY A 53 -12.44 -10.85 -11.60
CA GLY A 53 -12.02 -11.85 -12.57
C GLY A 53 -11.00 -11.32 -13.57
N ARG A 54 -10.38 -12.26 -14.30
CA ARG A 54 -9.20 -12.01 -15.15
C ARG A 54 -9.45 -10.98 -16.26
N ASP A 55 -10.53 -11.14 -17.00
CA ASP A 55 -10.77 -10.32 -18.20
C ASP A 55 -10.98 -8.85 -17.82
N LEU A 56 -11.71 -8.61 -16.73
CA LEU A 56 -11.93 -7.27 -16.24
C LEU A 56 -10.66 -6.69 -15.61
N ALA A 57 -9.92 -7.47 -14.82
CA ALA A 57 -8.62 -7.06 -14.27
C ALA A 57 -7.63 -6.69 -15.39
N LEU A 58 -7.57 -7.48 -16.48
CA LEU A 58 -6.74 -7.16 -17.64
C LEU A 58 -7.17 -5.87 -18.34
N SER A 59 -8.47 -5.59 -18.41
CA SER A 59 -8.96 -4.33 -18.98
C SER A 59 -8.47 -3.11 -18.21
N PHE A 60 -8.39 -3.19 -16.89
CA PHE A 60 -7.89 -2.12 -16.02
C PHE A 60 -6.41 -1.83 -16.21
N VAL A 61 -5.62 -2.84 -16.52
CA VAL A 61 -4.19 -2.70 -16.78
C VAL A 61 -3.85 -2.55 -18.28
N ARG A 62 -4.85 -2.30 -19.13
CA ARG A 62 -4.71 -2.13 -20.59
C ARG A 62 -4.20 -3.37 -21.33
N GLY A 63 -4.56 -4.56 -20.82
CA GLY A 63 -4.30 -5.83 -21.47
C GLY A 63 -3.06 -6.58 -20.98
N LEU A 64 -2.97 -7.82 -21.43
CA LEU A 64 -1.95 -8.76 -21.00
C LEU A 64 -0.52 -8.31 -21.34
N ASP A 65 -0.33 -7.63 -22.47
CA ASP A 65 0.99 -7.18 -22.94
C ASP A 65 1.60 -6.10 -22.02
N THR A 66 0.79 -5.40 -21.22
CA THR A 66 1.28 -4.40 -20.27
C THR A 66 1.83 -4.99 -18.99
N ILE A 67 1.37 -6.19 -18.60
CA ILE A 67 1.81 -6.89 -17.38
C ILE A 67 2.86 -7.97 -17.67
N ARG A 68 2.98 -8.44 -18.91
CA ARG A 68 4.00 -9.42 -19.29
C ARG A 68 5.40 -8.83 -19.22
N ARG A 69 6.35 -9.68 -18.84
CA ARG A 69 7.76 -9.36 -18.97
C ARG A 69 8.16 -9.38 -20.44
N ARG A 70 8.64 -8.26 -20.97
CA ARG A 70 8.99 -8.10 -22.39
C ARG A 70 10.11 -9.03 -22.87
N GLN A 71 10.96 -9.51 -21.95
CA GLN A 71 12.10 -10.37 -22.25
C GLN A 71 11.82 -11.85 -21.98
N ALA A 72 10.61 -12.21 -21.51
CA ALA A 72 10.28 -13.60 -21.24
C ALA A 72 9.93 -14.35 -22.52
N THR A 73 10.52 -15.54 -22.67
CA THR A 73 10.18 -16.50 -23.73
C THR A 73 8.88 -17.24 -23.41
N GLU A 74 8.53 -17.36 -22.13
CA GLU A 74 7.29 -17.96 -21.65
C GLU A 74 6.35 -16.88 -21.10
N SER A 75 5.06 -17.08 -21.28
CA SER A 75 4.06 -16.02 -21.19
C SER A 75 3.24 -16.00 -19.91
N SER A 76 3.57 -16.81 -18.92
CA SER A 76 2.82 -16.89 -17.67
C SER A 76 3.48 -16.06 -16.56
N TYR A 77 2.78 -15.05 -16.04
CA TYR A 77 3.16 -14.46 -14.76
C TYR A 77 2.63 -15.35 -13.63
N ARG A 78 3.31 -15.33 -12.49
CA ARG A 78 2.92 -16.10 -11.29
C ARG A 78 3.11 -15.26 -10.05
N MET A 79 2.16 -15.36 -9.11
CA MET A 79 2.33 -14.89 -7.76
C MET A 79 1.98 -16.02 -6.78
N GLU A 80 2.83 -16.18 -5.77
CA GLU A 80 2.62 -17.14 -4.70
C GLU A 80 2.68 -16.41 -3.37
N ILE A 81 1.66 -16.60 -2.53
CA ILE A 81 1.61 -16.07 -1.17
C ILE A 81 1.42 -17.24 -0.22
N GLN A 82 2.35 -17.42 0.69
CA GLN A 82 2.28 -18.39 1.78
C GLN A 82 2.03 -17.66 3.09
N LEU A 83 0.96 -18.04 3.77
CA LEU A 83 0.60 -17.55 5.11
C LEU A 83 1.02 -18.56 6.19
N GLU A 84 0.95 -18.17 7.47
CA GLU A 84 1.47 -18.94 8.60
C GLU A 84 0.85 -20.33 8.75
N HIS A 85 -0.45 -20.46 8.52
CA HIS A 85 -1.17 -21.71 8.70
C HIS A 85 -1.46 -22.46 7.40
N ASN A 86 -1.28 -21.80 6.26
CA ASN A 86 -1.69 -22.36 4.98
C ASN A 86 -0.83 -21.84 3.83
N SER A 87 -0.41 -22.72 2.95
CA SER A 87 0.23 -22.34 1.70
C SER A 87 -0.81 -22.30 0.58
N VAL A 88 -1.08 -21.13 0.05
CA VAL A 88 -1.89 -20.99 -1.15
C VAL A 88 -1.03 -20.40 -2.26
N THR A 89 -0.88 -21.17 -3.32
CA THR A 89 -0.34 -20.65 -4.56
C THR A 89 -1.50 -19.96 -5.27
N VAL A 90 -1.48 -18.63 -5.24
CA VAL A 90 -2.35 -17.85 -6.11
C VAL A 90 -1.64 -17.80 -7.46
N ASP A 91 -1.88 -18.80 -8.27
CA ASP A 91 -1.60 -18.70 -9.70
C ASP A 91 -2.79 -17.98 -10.31
N PRO A 92 -2.62 -16.70 -10.73
CA PRO A 92 -3.72 -15.95 -11.33
C PRO A 92 -4.22 -16.59 -12.62
N SER A 93 -3.46 -17.51 -13.23
CA SER A 93 -3.93 -18.33 -14.35
C SER A 93 -4.92 -19.41 -13.91
N LEU A 94 -4.84 -19.86 -12.65
CA LEU A 94 -5.73 -20.89 -12.07
C LEU A 94 -6.98 -20.31 -11.41
N ILE A 95 -6.95 -19.06 -10.91
CA ILE A 95 -8.10 -18.44 -10.24
C ILE A 95 -9.26 -18.16 -11.20
N THR A 96 -9.02 -18.18 -12.51
CA THR A 96 -9.94 -17.62 -13.50
C THR A 96 -10.40 -18.58 -14.60
N ASP A 97 -10.11 -19.87 -14.50
CA ASP A 97 -10.77 -20.82 -15.38
C ASP A 97 -12.05 -21.35 -14.69
N PRO A 98 -13.25 -20.84 -15.06
CA PRO A 98 -14.51 -21.35 -14.52
C PRO A 98 -14.74 -22.83 -14.89
N ARG A 99 -13.86 -23.41 -15.70
CA ARG A 99 -13.88 -24.82 -16.10
C ARG A 99 -13.06 -25.71 -15.19
N ILE A 100 -12.28 -25.16 -14.23
CA ILE A 100 -11.64 -25.98 -13.20
C ILE A 100 -12.73 -26.38 -12.21
N PRO A 101 -13.15 -27.67 -12.17
CA PRO A 101 -14.17 -28.12 -11.23
C PRO A 101 -13.69 -27.85 -9.81
N THR A 102 -14.57 -27.27 -9.00
CA THR A 102 -14.35 -27.09 -7.55
C THR A 102 -14.12 -28.41 -6.81
N ASP A 103 -14.35 -29.53 -7.48
CA ASP A 103 -14.24 -30.89 -6.94
C ASP A 103 -12.80 -31.37 -6.68
N PHE A 104 -11.79 -30.65 -7.20
CA PHE A 104 -10.39 -30.95 -6.88
C PHE A 104 -9.94 -30.41 -5.50
N LEU A 105 -10.80 -29.69 -4.79
CA LEU A 105 -10.54 -29.12 -3.46
C LEU A 105 -11.35 -29.83 -2.38
N GLN A 106 -11.27 -31.16 -2.32
CA GLN A 106 -11.92 -31.95 -1.25
C GLN A 106 -11.17 -31.92 0.08
N ASP A 107 -10.06 -31.19 0.18
CA ASP A 107 -9.37 -30.99 1.45
C ASP A 107 -9.97 -29.76 2.16
N SER A 108 -10.66 -29.98 3.30
CA SER A 108 -11.30 -28.92 4.07
C SER A 108 -10.30 -27.82 4.48
N ASP A 109 -9.07 -28.20 4.73
CA ASP A 109 -8.00 -27.27 5.12
C ASP A 109 -7.56 -26.39 3.95
N ALA A 110 -7.59 -26.89 2.72
CA ALA A 110 -7.28 -26.11 1.53
C ALA A 110 -8.37 -25.08 1.19
N VAL A 111 -9.62 -25.36 1.51
CA VAL A 111 -10.75 -24.40 1.32
C VAL A 111 -10.65 -23.25 2.33
N VAL A 112 -10.42 -23.56 3.60
CA VAL A 112 -10.24 -22.54 4.66
C VAL A 112 -9.04 -21.65 4.36
N ALA A 113 -7.93 -22.22 3.92
CA ALA A 113 -6.73 -21.48 3.51
C ALA A 113 -6.98 -20.50 2.36
N ARG A 114 -7.76 -20.93 1.37
CA ARG A 114 -8.15 -20.12 0.23
C ARG A 114 -9.00 -18.92 0.66
N ASP A 115 -9.92 -19.14 1.59
CA ASP A 115 -10.79 -18.07 2.08
C ASP A 115 -10.02 -17.03 2.90
N GLU A 116 -9.04 -17.44 3.71
CA GLU A 116 -8.18 -16.52 4.44
C GLU A 116 -7.30 -15.65 3.52
N VAL A 117 -6.65 -16.28 2.52
CA VAL A 117 -5.84 -15.53 1.54
C VAL A 117 -6.70 -14.61 0.71
N ASN A 118 -7.84 -15.09 0.23
CA ASN A 118 -8.77 -14.25 -0.53
C ASN A 118 -9.28 -13.08 0.33
N SER A 119 -9.66 -13.33 1.58
CA SER A 119 -10.08 -12.28 2.50
C SER A 119 -9.00 -11.22 2.69
N PHE A 120 -7.75 -11.63 2.84
CA PHE A 120 -6.63 -10.70 2.98
C PHE A 120 -6.33 -9.91 1.69
N LEU A 121 -6.31 -10.59 0.55
CA LEU A 121 -6.10 -9.93 -0.74
C LEU A 121 -7.28 -9.02 -1.11
N LEU A 122 -8.50 -9.38 -0.72
CA LEU A 122 -9.67 -8.53 -0.92
C LEU A 122 -9.61 -7.23 -0.10
N LYS A 123 -8.83 -7.20 0.99
CA LYS A 123 -8.57 -6.01 1.81
C LYS A 123 -7.29 -5.27 1.42
N PHE A 124 -6.78 -5.53 0.23
CA PHE A 124 -5.65 -4.81 -0.33
C PHE A 124 -6.07 -3.43 -0.83
N THR A 125 -5.27 -2.41 -0.51
CA THR A 125 -5.44 -1.05 -1.04
C THR A 125 -4.07 -0.50 -1.43
N ARG A 126 -3.95 -0.05 -2.68
CA ARG A 126 -2.79 0.72 -3.14
C ARG A 126 -3.16 2.18 -3.16
N LEU A 127 -2.28 3.03 -2.62
CA LEU A 127 -2.45 4.47 -2.55
C LEU A 127 -1.28 5.19 -3.23
N PHE A 128 -1.61 6.14 -4.06
CA PHE A 128 -0.69 7.12 -4.60
C PHE A 128 -1.43 8.46 -4.65
N ILE A 129 -1.47 9.14 -3.51
CA ILE A 129 -2.28 10.33 -3.27
C ILE A 129 -1.85 11.46 -4.21
N GLY A 130 -2.84 12.14 -4.80
CA GLY A 130 -2.61 13.25 -5.72
C GLY A 130 -2.21 12.82 -7.15
N ASN A 131 -2.12 11.53 -7.45
CA ASN A 131 -1.88 11.06 -8.81
C ASN A 131 -3.18 10.67 -9.52
N ASP A 132 -3.92 11.68 -10.00
CA ASP A 132 -5.19 11.48 -10.71
C ASP A 132 -5.05 10.77 -12.05
N SER A 133 -3.83 10.67 -12.61
CA SER A 133 -3.59 9.92 -13.85
C SER A 133 -3.75 8.40 -13.69
N LEU A 134 -3.74 7.91 -12.45
CA LEU A 134 -3.93 6.51 -12.09
C LEU A 134 -5.40 6.14 -11.81
N ILE A 135 -6.35 7.05 -11.99
CA ILE A 135 -7.77 6.75 -11.86
C ILE A 135 -8.16 5.72 -12.93
N LYS A 136 -8.12 4.44 -12.53
CA LYS A 136 -8.50 3.31 -13.40
C LYS A 136 -9.94 2.87 -13.14
N LEU A 137 -10.46 3.17 -11.97
CA LEU A 137 -11.77 2.74 -11.50
C LEU A 137 -12.42 3.84 -10.69
N ASN A 138 -13.56 4.31 -11.13
CA ASN A 138 -14.44 5.15 -10.36
C ASN A 138 -15.38 4.27 -9.49
N PHE A 139 -14.79 3.45 -8.58
CA PHE A 139 -15.59 2.90 -7.51
C PHE A 139 -15.79 4.00 -6.48
N THR A 140 -16.98 4.50 -6.43
CA THR A 140 -17.45 5.48 -5.45
C THR A 140 -18.14 4.76 -4.29
N ASP A 141 -17.48 3.72 -3.72
CA ASP A 141 -17.93 3.22 -2.43
C ASP A 141 -17.31 4.08 -1.31
N ASP A 142 -17.91 4.02 -0.16
CA ASP A 142 -17.42 4.67 1.07
C ASP A 142 -16.61 3.69 1.94
N LEU A 143 -16.33 2.49 1.44
CA LEU A 143 -15.66 1.45 2.21
C LEU A 143 -14.15 1.60 2.17
N ARG A 144 -13.59 1.93 0.99
CA ARG A 144 -12.13 2.02 0.78
C ARG A 144 -11.74 3.18 -0.11
N LEU A 145 -10.56 3.70 0.15
CA LEU A 145 -9.98 4.73 -0.69
C LEU A 145 -9.63 4.19 -2.08
N THR A 146 -9.89 4.99 -3.09
CA THR A 146 -9.34 4.83 -4.43
C THR A 146 -7.82 5.09 -4.41
N ILE A 147 -7.10 4.68 -5.44
CA ILE A 147 -5.64 4.82 -5.52
C ILE A 147 -5.16 6.27 -5.33
N SER A 148 -5.90 7.25 -5.83
CA SER A 148 -5.59 8.67 -5.67
C SER A 148 -6.28 9.35 -4.48
N ALA A 149 -7.01 8.58 -3.67
CA ALA A 149 -7.89 9.07 -2.61
C ALA A 149 -8.98 10.04 -3.10
N SER A 150 -9.44 9.90 -4.35
CA SER A 150 -10.45 10.79 -4.94
C SER A 150 -11.83 10.72 -4.26
N ASN A 151 -12.10 9.67 -3.48
CA ASN A 151 -13.30 9.46 -2.68
C ASN A 151 -13.07 9.68 -1.18
N LEU A 152 -12.05 10.46 -0.81
CA LEU A 152 -11.65 10.69 0.58
C LEU A 152 -12.83 11.14 1.45
N GLU A 153 -13.62 12.10 0.96
CA GLU A 153 -14.73 12.67 1.70
C GLU A 153 -15.77 11.61 2.10
N ALA A 154 -16.10 10.69 1.19
CA ALA A 154 -17.07 9.64 1.45
C ALA A 154 -16.58 8.64 2.51
N VAL A 155 -15.34 8.16 2.37
CA VAL A 155 -14.75 7.20 3.31
C VAL A 155 -14.57 7.84 4.68
N LEU A 156 -14.00 9.05 4.73
CA LEU A 156 -13.77 9.78 5.98
C LEU A 156 -15.08 10.08 6.71
N LYS A 157 -16.14 10.48 5.99
CA LYS A 157 -17.46 10.72 6.57
C LYS A 157 -17.99 9.49 7.31
N ARG A 158 -17.85 8.31 6.70
CA ARG A 158 -18.21 7.05 7.36
C ARG A 158 -17.44 6.83 8.65
N LEU A 159 -16.12 7.04 8.61
CA LEU A 159 -15.24 6.86 9.77
C LEU A 159 -15.57 7.84 10.91
N LEU A 160 -15.82 9.10 10.60
CA LEU A 160 -16.16 10.13 11.60
C LEU A 160 -17.53 9.90 12.27
N ASN A 161 -18.37 9.02 11.73
CA ASN A 161 -19.62 8.61 12.39
C ASN A 161 -19.39 7.61 13.53
N ASP A 162 -18.25 6.93 13.58
CA ASP A 162 -17.84 6.12 14.74
C ASP A 162 -17.15 7.02 15.77
N PRO A 163 -17.67 7.15 17.01
CA PRO A 163 -17.10 8.06 17.99
C PRO A 163 -15.67 7.72 18.40
N ILE A 164 -15.30 6.42 18.44
CA ILE A 164 -13.97 5.98 18.84
C ILE A 164 -12.97 6.32 17.73
N VAL A 165 -13.26 5.94 16.50
CA VAL A 165 -12.41 6.22 15.34
C VAL A 165 -12.27 7.73 15.12
N ASN A 166 -13.34 8.49 15.33
CA ASN A 166 -13.35 9.94 15.23
C ASN A 166 -12.37 10.56 16.23
N GLU A 167 -12.40 10.13 17.50
CA GLU A 167 -11.49 10.61 18.54
C GLU A 167 -10.03 10.28 18.21
N GLU A 168 -9.74 9.03 17.82
CA GLU A 168 -8.40 8.60 17.42
C GLU A 168 -7.86 9.41 16.24
N ILE A 169 -8.66 9.62 15.19
CA ILE A 169 -8.28 10.44 14.04
C ILE A 169 -8.00 11.89 14.48
N HIS A 170 -8.81 12.48 15.36
CA HIS A 170 -8.60 13.83 15.85
C HIS A 170 -7.31 13.97 16.66
N GLU A 171 -6.98 12.99 17.48
CA GLU A 171 -5.72 12.96 18.24
C GLU A 171 -4.52 12.96 17.30
N TRP A 172 -4.51 12.09 16.30
CA TRP A 172 -3.42 12.04 15.30
C TRP A 172 -3.33 13.32 14.47
N LEU A 173 -4.46 13.88 14.03
CA LEU A 173 -4.47 15.16 13.30
C LEU A 173 -3.94 16.32 14.16
N THR A 174 -4.24 16.34 15.45
CA THR A 174 -3.71 17.33 16.38
C THR A 174 -2.20 17.23 16.53
N LEU A 175 -1.66 15.99 16.49
CA LEU A 175 -0.22 15.75 16.55
C LEU A 175 0.49 16.14 15.24
N PHE A 176 -0.13 15.90 14.08
CA PHE A 176 0.51 16.07 12.78
C PHE A 176 0.31 17.46 12.16
N ILE A 177 -0.77 18.16 12.51
CA ILE A 177 -1.13 19.44 11.89
C ILE A 177 -1.12 20.54 12.95
N PRO A 178 -0.11 21.42 12.94
CA PRO A 178 -0.05 22.53 13.87
C PRO A 178 -1.30 23.42 13.80
N GLY A 179 -1.92 23.71 14.94
CA GLY A 179 -3.11 24.56 15.00
C GLY A 179 -4.42 23.87 14.59
N PHE A 180 -4.39 22.56 14.31
CA PHE A 180 -5.61 21.79 14.04
C PHE A 180 -6.60 21.90 15.19
N LYS A 181 -7.89 22.03 14.88
CA LYS A 181 -8.98 22.09 15.83
C LYS A 181 -9.99 20.98 15.66
N LYS A 182 -10.50 20.78 14.46
CA LYS A 182 -11.41 19.68 14.12
C LYS A 182 -11.53 19.48 12.61
N ILE A 183 -12.06 18.34 12.23
CA ILE A 183 -12.39 17.98 10.85
C ILE A 183 -13.86 17.54 10.76
N GLU A 184 -14.52 17.89 9.70
CA GLU A 184 -15.90 17.50 9.41
C GLU A 184 -16.07 17.22 7.92
N VAL A 185 -17.04 16.36 7.59
CA VAL A 185 -17.50 16.18 6.22
C VAL A 185 -19.00 16.49 6.19
N VAL A 186 -19.38 17.47 5.40
CA VAL A 186 -20.77 17.91 5.27
C VAL A 186 -21.29 17.64 3.86
N SER A 187 -22.53 17.14 3.76
CA SER A 187 -23.18 16.94 2.46
C SER A 187 -23.89 18.22 2.03
N GLY A 188 -23.69 18.59 0.79
CA GLY A 188 -24.44 19.71 0.19
C GLY A 188 -25.94 19.43 0.15
N ALA A 189 -26.73 20.45 0.47
CA ALA A 189 -28.19 20.31 0.55
C ALA A 189 -28.85 20.05 -0.83
N PHE A 190 -28.20 20.42 -1.93
CA PHE A 190 -28.77 20.37 -3.27
C PHE A 190 -28.09 19.39 -4.23
N ASP A 191 -26.79 19.15 -4.07
CA ASP A 191 -25.98 18.34 -5.00
C ASP A 191 -25.53 17.01 -4.40
N SER A 192 -25.83 16.77 -3.11
CA SER A 192 -25.40 15.58 -2.34
C SER A 192 -23.88 15.36 -2.36
N LYS A 193 -23.10 16.40 -2.72
CA LYS A 193 -21.66 16.32 -2.75
C LYS A 193 -21.11 16.50 -1.33
N ASP A 194 -20.30 15.56 -0.92
CA ASP A 194 -19.60 15.66 0.36
C ASP A 194 -18.44 16.66 0.26
N THR A 195 -18.29 17.50 1.27
CA THR A 195 -17.28 18.54 1.33
C THR A 195 -16.49 18.41 2.62
N LEU A 196 -15.16 18.27 2.50
CA LEU A 196 -14.22 18.24 3.60
C LEU A 196 -14.05 19.66 4.17
N LEU A 197 -14.20 19.80 5.48
CA LEU A 197 -14.00 21.03 6.23
C LEU A 197 -12.96 20.81 7.32
N VAL A 198 -11.86 21.57 7.26
CA VAL A 198 -10.79 21.57 8.28
C VAL A 198 -10.82 22.88 9.04
N TYR A 199 -10.88 22.82 10.36
CA TYR A 199 -10.91 23.97 11.25
C TYR A 199 -9.57 24.13 11.95
N GLU A 200 -9.08 25.33 12.03
CA GLU A 200 -7.90 25.72 12.78
C GLU A 200 -8.27 26.55 14.03
N GLN A 201 -7.41 26.53 15.03
CA GLN A 201 -7.66 27.19 16.33
C GLN A 201 -7.78 28.72 16.22
N THR A 202 -7.05 29.33 15.28
CA THR A 202 -6.91 30.77 15.13
C THR A 202 -7.81 31.38 14.06
N VAL A 203 -8.56 30.53 13.32
CA VAL A 203 -9.39 30.96 12.19
C VAL A 203 -10.83 30.53 12.43
N GLU A 204 -11.79 31.47 12.31
CA GLU A 204 -13.20 31.14 12.55
C GLU A 204 -13.83 30.31 11.42
N LYS A 205 -13.45 30.59 10.17
CA LYS A 205 -14.00 29.90 9.00
C LYS A 205 -13.19 28.64 8.69
N PRO A 206 -13.86 27.53 8.36
CA PRO A 206 -13.17 26.31 7.95
C PRO A 206 -12.51 26.47 6.59
N PHE A 207 -11.47 25.68 6.37
CA PHE A 207 -10.82 25.51 5.10
C PHE A 207 -11.45 24.33 4.35
N THR A 208 -11.78 24.52 3.09
CA THR A 208 -12.19 23.43 2.18
C THR A 208 -10.95 22.77 1.57
N LYS A 209 -11.14 21.65 0.85
CA LYS A 209 -10.06 20.91 0.18
C LYS A 209 -9.14 21.84 -0.65
N ASP A 210 -9.71 22.79 -1.36
CA ASP A 210 -8.95 23.70 -2.24
C ASP A 210 -8.11 24.75 -1.48
N LEU A 211 -8.32 24.87 -0.18
CA LEU A 211 -7.66 25.87 0.68
C LEU A 211 -6.66 25.26 1.66
N ILE A 212 -6.69 23.96 1.88
CA ILE A 212 -5.69 23.25 2.71
C ILE A 212 -4.44 22.94 1.88
N SER A 213 -3.30 22.75 2.56
CA SER A 213 -2.07 22.34 1.89
C SER A 213 -2.16 20.89 1.41
N ASP A 214 -1.39 20.55 0.36
CA ASP A 214 -1.26 19.16 -0.11
C ASP A 214 -0.82 18.23 1.02
N GLY A 215 0.10 18.67 1.88
CA GLY A 215 0.56 17.91 3.03
C GLY A 215 -0.56 17.63 4.03
N THR A 216 -1.41 18.61 4.34
CA THR A 216 -2.59 18.41 5.20
C THR A 216 -3.54 17.40 4.60
N TYR A 217 -3.83 17.52 3.30
CA TYR A 217 -4.69 16.55 2.58
C TYR A 217 -4.10 15.14 2.61
N ASN A 218 -2.79 15.00 2.39
CA ASN A 218 -2.09 13.72 2.41
C ASN A 218 -2.13 13.06 3.79
N ILE A 219 -1.94 13.83 4.88
CA ILE A 219 -2.08 13.32 6.24
C ILE A 219 -3.48 12.76 6.49
N ILE A 220 -4.51 13.53 6.13
CA ILE A 220 -5.91 13.10 6.30
C ILE A 220 -6.18 11.82 5.50
N ALA A 221 -5.71 11.73 4.25
CA ALA A 221 -5.88 10.56 3.41
C ALA A 221 -5.14 9.33 3.95
N LEU A 222 -3.91 9.50 4.47
CA LEU A 222 -3.12 8.41 5.07
C LEU A 222 -3.78 7.87 6.34
N LEU A 223 -4.27 8.74 7.22
CA LEU A 223 -5.04 8.33 8.40
C LEU A 223 -6.32 7.59 8.00
N THR A 224 -7.07 8.15 7.04
CA THR A 224 -8.29 7.52 6.52
C THR A 224 -8.01 6.13 5.97
N ALA A 225 -6.90 5.94 5.24
CA ALA A 225 -6.49 4.64 4.69
C ALA A 225 -6.23 3.60 5.78
N VAL A 226 -5.61 4.02 6.87
CA VAL A 226 -5.31 3.10 7.99
C VAL A 226 -6.56 2.74 8.76
N TYR A 227 -7.45 3.70 9.00
CA TYR A 227 -8.69 3.49 9.77
C TYR A 227 -9.86 2.95 8.94
N GLN A 228 -9.76 2.86 7.60
CA GLN A 228 -10.88 2.42 6.74
C GLN A 228 -11.35 0.99 7.02
N SER A 229 -10.54 0.16 7.69
CA SER A 229 -10.87 -1.22 8.08
C SER A 229 -10.52 -1.46 9.54
N GLU A 230 -11.45 -2.03 10.30
CA GLU A 230 -11.22 -2.52 11.66
C GLU A 230 -10.43 -3.85 11.67
N GLU A 231 -10.54 -4.61 10.59
CA GLU A 231 -9.84 -5.88 10.44
C GLU A 231 -8.47 -5.70 9.76
N PRO A 232 -7.55 -6.65 9.94
CA PRO A 232 -6.26 -6.63 9.26
C PRO A 232 -6.40 -6.39 7.75
N GLN A 233 -5.67 -5.42 7.23
CA GLN A 233 -5.67 -5.02 5.81
C GLN A 233 -4.24 -4.93 5.28
N PHE A 234 -4.11 -4.91 3.95
CA PHE A 234 -2.82 -4.75 3.29
C PHE A 234 -2.78 -3.44 2.51
N LEU A 235 -2.03 -2.49 3.02
CA LEU A 235 -1.84 -1.18 2.41
C LEU A 235 -0.48 -1.09 1.71
N CYS A 236 -0.49 -0.68 0.45
CA CYS A 236 0.70 -0.31 -0.30
C CYS A 236 0.65 1.18 -0.62
N ILE A 237 1.50 1.97 0.03
CA ILE A 237 1.48 3.44 -0.07
C ILE A 237 2.70 3.90 -0.84
N GLU A 238 2.47 4.65 -1.92
CA GLU A 238 3.52 5.21 -2.76
C GLU A 238 3.85 6.64 -2.35
N GLU A 239 5.15 6.88 -2.14
CA GLU A 239 5.72 8.20 -1.86
C GLU A 239 4.95 8.97 -0.76
N PRO A 240 4.81 8.38 0.45
CA PRO A 240 4.07 9.01 1.56
C PRO A 240 4.68 10.36 1.98
N GLU A 241 5.93 10.62 1.62
CA GLU A 241 6.64 11.86 1.91
C GLU A 241 6.15 13.09 1.14
N ASN A 242 5.37 12.91 0.07
CA ASN A 242 4.96 14.02 -0.79
C ASN A 242 4.18 15.10 -0.03
N GLY A 243 4.73 16.32 -0.05
CA GLY A 243 4.15 17.48 0.64
C GLY A 243 4.29 17.47 2.16
N LEU A 244 4.98 16.48 2.78
CA LEU A 244 5.12 16.37 4.21
C LEU A 244 6.43 16.93 4.75
N HIS A 245 6.35 17.60 5.89
CA HIS A 245 7.55 17.98 6.63
C HIS A 245 8.26 16.72 7.18
N PRO A 246 9.59 16.61 7.12
CA PRO A 246 10.33 15.42 7.57
C PRO A 246 9.98 14.95 9.00
N GLN A 247 9.71 15.87 9.91
CA GLN A 247 9.35 15.53 11.28
C GLN A 247 7.97 14.87 11.38
N VAL A 248 6.99 15.33 10.62
CA VAL A 248 5.66 14.73 10.53
C VAL A 248 5.76 13.32 9.93
N LEU A 249 6.58 13.18 8.88
CA LEU A 249 6.84 11.90 8.23
C LEU A 249 7.44 10.88 9.20
N MET A 250 8.37 11.28 10.07
CA MET A 250 8.94 10.41 11.10
C MET A 250 7.87 9.94 12.11
N SER A 251 6.95 10.82 12.51
CA SER A 251 5.85 10.45 13.40
C SER A 251 4.82 9.55 12.73
N LEU A 252 4.58 9.73 11.42
CA LEU A 252 3.75 8.83 10.61
C LEU A 252 4.34 7.41 10.51
N ILE A 253 5.66 7.27 10.41
CA ILE A 253 6.31 5.96 10.41
C ILE A 253 6.04 5.23 11.73
N GLU A 254 6.15 5.90 12.86
CA GLU A 254 5.83 5.31 14.16
C GLU A 254 4.33 4.94 14.27
N PHE A 255 3.46 5.79 13.76
CA PHE A 255 2.03 5.48 13.65
C PHE A 255 1.78 4.21 12.82
N PHE A 256 2.40 4.07 11.66
CA PHE A 256 2.24 2.87 10.82
C PHE A 256 2.74 1.61 11.52
N ARG A 257 3.87 1.68 12.23
CA ARG A 257 4.37 0.56 13.04
C ARG A 257 3.38 0.16 14.14
N THR A 258 2.83 1.14 14.84
CA THR A 258 1.81 0.93 15.87
C THR A 258 0.58 0.22 15.29
N MET A 259 0.08 0.69 14.16
CA MET A 259 -1.08 0.07 13.50
C MET A 259 -0.80 -1.35 13.00
N CYS A 260 0.42 -1.61 12.51
CA CYS A 260 0.83 -2.98 12.17
C CYS A 260 0.86 -3.89 13.39
N ALA A 261 1.35 -3.41 14.54
CA ALA A 261 1.46 -4.19 15.76
C ALA A 261 0.09 -4.42 16.45
N GLU A 262 -0.75 -3.39 16.53
CA GLU A 262 -2.00 -3.41 17.29
C GLU A 262 -3.19 -3.94 16.48
N LYS A 263 -3.31 -3.54 15.21
CA LYS A 263 -4.42 -3.93 14.33
C LYS A 263 -4.07 -5.11 13.41
N GLY A 264 -2.81 -5.55 13.39
CA GLY A 264 -2.34 -6.61 12.51
C GLY A 264 -2.32 -6.21 11.02
N HIS A 265 -2.29 -4.93 10.73
CA HIS A 265 -2.19 -4.43 9.36
C HIS A 265 -0.83 -4.78 8.74
N TYR A 266 -0.82 -4.94 7.42
CA TYR A 266 0.39 -4.86 6.60
C TYR A 266 0.41 -3.50 5.93
N ILE A 267 1.46 -2.72 6.21
CA ILE A 267 1.66 -1.39 5.62
C ILE A 267 3.02 -1.37 4.94
N TRP A 268 3.01 -1.40 3.62
CA TRP A 268 4.20 -1.35 2.80
C TRP A 268 4.30 -0.01 2.10
N LEU A 269 5.46 0.61 2.23
CA LEU A 269 5.75 1.90 1.62
C LEU A 269 6.75 1.73 0.48
N ASN A 270 6.64 2.52 -0.57
CA ASN A 270 7.75 2.76 -1.45
C ASN A 270 8.19 4.22 -1.33
N THR A 271 9.48 4.45 -1.24
CA THR A 271 10.03 5.79 -1.04
C THR A 271 11.41 5.94 -1.67
N HIS A 272 11.78 7.17 -1.92
CA HIS A 272 13.14 7.58 -2.21
C HIS A 272 13.67 8.60 -1.17
N SER A 273 12.92 8.82 -0.08
CA SER A 273 13.25 9.77 0.98
C SER A 273 14.30 9.21 1.96
N GLU A 274 15.44 9.89 2.06
CA GLU A 274 16.48 9.59 3.05
C GLU A 274 15.93 9.73 4.48
N ALA A 275 15.05 10.69 4.72
CA ALA A 275 14.43 10.91 6.03
C ALA A 275 13.60 9.70 6.49
N VAL A 276 12.90 9.03 5.58
CA VAL A 276 12.20 7.77 5.85
C VAL A 276 13.22 6.70 6.18
N VAL A 277 14.21 6.47 5.29
CA VAL A 277 15.20 5.39 5.42
C VAL A 277 15.97 5.49 6.73
N ARG A 278 16.30 6.69 7.17
CA ARG A 278 17.03 6.94 8.43
C ARG A 278 16.34 6.37 9.67
N LYS A 279 15.02 6.26 9.65
CA LYS A 279 14.20 5.74 10.75
C LYS A 279 13.97 4.24 10.72
N LEU A 280 14.37 3.58 9.63
CA LEU A 280 14.10 2.16 9.45
C LEU A 280 15.14 1.27 10.12
N THR A 281 14.70 0.12 10.57
CA THR A 281 15.56 -1.01 10.90
C THR A 281 15.87 -1.82 9.63
N THR A 282 16.90 -2.66 9.69
CA THR A 282 17.24 -3.55 8.57
C THR A 282 16.16 -4.59 8.27
N ASP A 283 15.31 -4.90 9.26
CA ASP A 283 14.20 -5.87 9.11
C ASP A 283 13.00 -5.27 8.39
N GLU A 284 12.91 -3.95 8.33
CA GLU A 284 11.83 -3.22 7.66
C GLU A 284 12.21 -2.83 6.21
N LEU A 285 13.47 -2.98 5.83
CA LEU A 285 14.03 -2.41 4.61
C LEU A 285 14.20 -3.46 3.52
N ILE A 286 13.67 -3.16 2.34
CA ILE A 286 13.89 -3.92 1.10
C ILE A 286 14.53 -3.00 0.06
N LEU A 287 15.71 -3.37 -0.38
CA LEU A 287 16.43 -2.64 -1.44
C LEU A 287 15.94 -3.07 -2.81
N VAL A 288 15.55 -2.12 -3.64
CA VAL A 288 15.06 -2.38 -5.00
C VAL A 288 15.96 -1.71 -6.03
N ASN A 289 16.57 -2.51 -6.89
CA ASN A 289 17.46 -2.07 -7.94
C ASN A 289 17.03 -2.62 -9.30
N LYS A 290 17.50 -1.99 -10.37
CA LYS A 290 17.29 -2.48 -11.73
C LYS A 290 18.63 -2.90 -12.34
N VAL A 291 18.79 -4.18 -12.61
CA VAL A 291 20.02 -4.75 -13.19
C VAL A 291 19.67 -5.38 -14.54
N ASN A 292 20.33 -4.95 -15.60
CA ASN A 292 20.09 -5.43 -16.97
C ASN A 292 18.60 -5.38 -17.37
N GLY A 293 17.89 -4.31 -16.98
CA GLY A 293 16.46 -4.15 -17.28
C GLY A 293 15.51 -4.93 -16.36
N THR A 294 16.03 -5.72 -15.42
CA THR A 294 15.27 -6.57 -14.50
C THR A 294 15.24 -5.95 -13.11
N THR A 295 14.05 -5.84 -12.52
CA THR A 295 13.86 -5.42 -11.13
C THR A 295 14.30 -6.53 -10.19
N GLN A 296 15.16 -6.19 -9.25
CA GLN A 296 15.63 -7.05 -8.16
C GLN A 296 15.25 -6.43 -6.82
N ALA A 297 14.73 -7.24 -5.90
CA ALA A 297 14.45 -6.85 -4.53
C ALA A 297 15.31 -7.69 -3.58
N LYS A 298 15.93 -7.03 -2.60
CA LYS A 298 16.81 -7.69 -1.64
C LYS A 298 16.39 -7.31 -0.23
N GLN A 299 15.96 -8.31 0.54
CA GLN A 299 15.81 -8.18 1.99
C GLN A 299 17.18 -8.10 2.64
N ILE A 300 17.33 -7.21 3.62
CA ILE A 300 18.57 -7.05 4.40
C ILE A 300 18.38 -7.38 5.88
N LYS A 301 17.31 -8.13 6.17
CA LYS A 301 16.90 -8.59 7.50
C LYS A 301 18.08 -9.19 8.27
N GLY A 302 18.26 -8.76 9.52
CA GLY A 302 19.34 -9.24 10.39
C GLY A 302 20.75 -8.76 10.02
N LYS A 303 20.91 -7.91 9.01
CA LYS A 303 22.22 -7.37 8.68
C LYS A 303 22.66 -6.32 9.70
N ALA A 304 23.80 -6.52 10.34
CA ALA A 304 24.37 -5.54 11.26
C ALA A 304 24.92 -4.33 10.49
N ILE A 305 24.50 -3.12 10.88
CA ILE A 305 24.98 -1.86 10.29
C ILE A 305 25.90 -1.05 11.24
N TYR A 306 26.26 -1.63 12.42
CA TYR A 306 27.25 -1.10 13.36
C TYR A 306 27.17 0.43 13.55
N ASP A 307 26.23 0.97 14.23
CA ASP A 307 26.08 2.40 14.56
C ASP A 307 26.06 3.38 13.35
N ILE A 308 26.08 2.86 12.10
CA ILE A 308 25.91 3.67 10.91
C ILE A 308 24.40 3.91 10.71
N PRO A 309 23.93 5.16 10.56
CA PRO A 309 22.56 5.45 10.20
C PRO A 309 22.12 4.69 8.94
N THR A 310 20.89 4.19 8.91
CA THR A 310 20.41 3.33 7.81
C THR A 310 20.43 4.03 6.46
N ASP A 311 20.18 5.34 6.43
CA ASP A 311 20.27 6.19 5.24
C ASP A 311 21.71 6.29 4.72
N GLU A 312 22.71 6.48 5.60
CA GLU A 312 24.12 6.50 5.21
C GLU A 312 24.58 5.12 4.71
N ALA A 313 24.17 4.05 5.39
CA ALA A 313 24.49 2.69 4.98
C ALA A 313 23.86 2.33 3.61
N TRP A 314 22.68 2.89 3.30
CA TRP A 314 22.04 2.75 2.01
C TRP A 314 22.75 3.56 0.93
N LEU A 315 23.00 4.86 1.14
CA LEU A 315 23.64 5.78 0.18
C LEU A 315 25.07 5.39 -0.17
N THR A 316 25.84 4.89 0.81
CA THR A 316 27.21 4.42 0.60
C THR A 316 27.31 3.04 -0.05
N GLY A 317 26.17 2.38 -0.29
CA GLY A 317 26.13 1.03 -0.85
C GLY A 317 26.55 -0.08 0.13
N THR A 318 26.80 0.24 1.41
CA THR A 318 27.19 -0.73 2.46
C THR A 318 26.17 -1.83 2.62
N LEU A 319 24.88 -1.54 2.39
CA LEU A 319 23.80 -2.52 2.40
C LEU A 319 23.75 -3.36 1.11
N GLY A 320 24.57 -3.06 0.10
CA GLY A 320 24.60 -3.78 -1.19
C GLY A 320 23.50 -3.36 -2.16
N GLY A 321 23.02 -2.14 -2.04
CA GLY A 321 22.18 -1.43 -2.98
C GLY A 321 22.46 0.04 -2.73
N GLY A 322 22.85 0.76 -3.71
CA GLY A 322 23.08 2.19 -3.65
C GLY A 322 22.68 2.79 -4.98
N LEU A 323 22.82 4.09 -5.12
CA LEU A 323 22.61 4.73 -6.41
C LEU A 323 23.60 4.10 -7.41
N PRO A 324 23.13 3.65 -8.59
CA PRO A 324 24.02 3.19 -9.64
C PRO A 324 24.71 4.42 -10.23
N TRP A 325 25.93 4.63 -9.85
CA TRP A 325 26.85 5.56 -10.52
C TRP A 325 27.80 4.77 -11.38
#